data_35297fccca7a583888940b8517c6fbc7
#
_entry.id   35297fccca7a583888940b8517c6fbc7
#
_cell.length_a   1.000
_cell.length_b   1.000
_cell.length_c   1.000
_cell.angle_alpha   90.00
_cell.angle_beta   90.00
_cell.angle_gamma   90.00
#
_symmetry.space_group_name_H-M   'P 1'
#
loop_
_entity.id
_entity.type
_entity.pdbx_description
1 polymer ?
#
loop_
_entity_poly.entity_id
_entity_poly.type
_entity_poly.pdbx_seq_one_letter_code
_entity_poly.pdbx_strand_id
1 'polypeptide(L)'
;MFKSAALLPAAVTLTACDSGQSSPTGTPDSASRHYSPRYFSAAEFSFIHAAVARLIPSDDTGPGALELDVPVFIDRQMESEFGHAARWYMQGPFTQAAPQFGYQSRLTPREVYRLGIAETDTLCAARHGNNFAKLSNLDQDVVLHQLDRGELEFIGVDAKTFFEFLRTNTIEGYLADPVHGGNKHAGSWKMIGFPGARADYLDFVGQNRPYPYEPVGVMGKEN
;
A
#
# COMPACT_ATOMS: atom_id res chain seq x y z
N MET A 1 -87.06 8.85 8.24
CA MET A 1 -86.40 9.06 6.93
C MET A 1 -85.14 8.26 6.92
N PHE A 2 -85.10 7.15 6.25
CA PHE A 2 -84.00 6.24 6.18
C PHE A 2 -83.18 6.62 4.92
N LYS A 3 -81.83 6.76 5.04
CA LYS A 3 -80.89 6.78 3.89
C LYS A 3 -79.98 5.60 4.04
N SER A 4 -80.13 4.71 3.11
CA SER A 4 -79.30 3.51 2.91
C SER A 4 -77.94 3.94 2.39
N ALA A 5 -76.86 3.38 2.96
CA ALA A 5 -75.52 3.46 2.44
C ALA A 5 -75.18 2.12 1.73
N ALA A 6 -74.82 2.19 0.46
CA ALA A 6 -74.49 1.03 -0.32
C ALA A 6 -73.00 0.70 -0.13
N LEU A 7 -72.70 -0.58 0.18
CA LEU A 7 -71.34 -1.14 0.14
C LEU A 7 -70.98 -1.53 -1.30
N LEU A 8 -69.80 -1.10 -1.77
CA LEU A 8 -69.17 -1.58 -2.98
C LEU A 8 -68.11 -2.63 -2.62
N PRO A 9 -68.00 -3.75 -3.34
CA PRO A 9 -66.97 -4.73 -3.10
C PRO A 9 -65.64 -4.30 -3.75
N ALA A 10 -64.57 -4.41 -3.01
CA ALA A 10 -63.20 -4.21 -3.51
C ALA A 10 -62.77 -5.45 -4.33
N ALA A 11 -62.45 -5.23 -5.59
CA ALA A 11 -61.83 -6.24 -6.44
C ALA A 11 -60.32 -6.37 -6.13
N VAL A 12 -59.90 -7.55 -5.68
CA VAL A 12 -58.51 -7.92 -5.50
C VAL A 12 -57.99 -8.37 -6.85
N THR A 13 -57.10 -7.59 -7.47
CA THR A 13 -56.31 -7.99 -8.63
C THR A 13 -55.06 -8.73 -8.19
N LEU A 14 -54.98 -10.01 -8.45
CA LEU A 14 -53.76 -10.81 -8.34
C LEU A 14 -52.85 -10.47 -9.52
N THR A 15 -51.79 -9.75 -9.24
CA THR A 15 -50.67 -9.55 -10.19
C THR A 15 -49.74 -10.73 -10.10
N ALA A 16 -49.56 -11.42 -11.23
CA ALA A 16 -48.63 -12.54 -11.39
C ALA A 16 -47.19 -12.07 -11.14
N CYS A 17 -46.45 -12.83 -10.33
CA CYS A 17 -45.01 -12.67 -10.19
C CYS A 17 -44.32 -13.08 -11.48
N ASP A 18 -43.74 -12.11 -12.18
CA ASP A 18 -42.78 -12.34 -13.26
C ASP A 18 -41.45 -12.71 -12.60
N SER A 19 -40.97 -13.91 -12.86
CA SER A 19 -39.65 -14.41 -12.43
C SER A 19 -38.56 -13.85 -13.30
N GLY A 20 -38.23 -12.57 -13.09
CA GLY A 20 -37.02 -11.97 -13.64
C GLY A 20 -35.81 -12.50 -12.88
N GLN A 21 -35.00 -13.32 -13.52
CA GLN A 21 -33.66 -13.68 -13.08
C GLN A 21 -32.79 -12.42 -13.00
N SER A 22 -32.66 -11.87 -11.81
CA SER A 22 -31.63 -10.90 -11.50
C SER A 22 -30.31 -11.65 -11.25
N SER A 23 -29.39 -11.55 -12.19
CA SER A 23 -27.98 -11.89 -11.99
C SER A 23 -27.45 -11.18 -10.74
N PRO A 24 -26.68 -11.84 -9.88
CA PRO A 24 -26.02 -11.13 -8.78
C PRO A 24 -24.92 -10.25 -9.37
N THR A 25 -25.22 -8.98 -9.62
CA THR A 25 -24.19 -7.95 -9.67
C THR A 25 -23.58 -7.88 -8.30
N GLY A 26 -22.46 -8.59 -8.12
CA GLY A 26 -21.63 -8.45 -6.93
C GLY A 26 -21.22 -6.99 -6.81
N THR A 27 -21.87 -6.27 -5.90
CA THR A 27 -21.40 -5.00 -5.42
C THR A 27 -20.02 -5.27 -4.81
N PRO A 28 -18.93 -4.61 -5.26
CA PRO A 28 -17.67 -4.75 -4.59
C PRO A 28 -17.89 -4.29 -3.14
N ASP A 29 -17.49 -5.14 -2.21
CA ASP A 29 -17.52 -4.86 -0.77
C ASP A 29 -16.62 -3.66 -0.49
N SER A 30 -17.17 -2.46 -0.66
CA SER A 30 -16.49 -1.17 -0.49
C SER A 30 -16.50 -0.69 0.96
N ALA A 31 -16.41 -1.62 1.89
CA ALA A 31 -16.08 -1.31 3.27
C ALA A 31 -14.59 -1.45 3.53
N SER A 32 -13.74 -0.93 2.65
CA SER A 32 -12.39 -0.55 3.04
C SER A 32 -12.56 0.58 4.05
N ARG A 33 -12.46 0.26 5.33
CA ARG A 33 -12.37 1.29 6.38
C ARG A 33 -11.27 2.23 5.94
N HIS A 34 -11.63 3.48 5.69
CA HIS A 34 -10.70 4.50 5.23
C HIS A 34 -9.56 4.58 6.25
N TYR A 35 -8.39 4.07 5.88
CA TYR A 35 -7.19 4.23 6.71
C TYR A 35 -6.88 5.72 6.82
N SER A 36 -6.73 6.22 8.02
CA SER A 36 -6.25 7.58 8.27
C SER A 36 -4.77 7.50 8.58
N PRO A 37 -3.90 8.09 7.76
CA PRO A 37 -2.46 8.06 8.03
C PRO A 37 -2.15 8.69 9.39
N ARG A 38 -1.14 8.14 10.05
CA ARG A 38 -0.70 8.59 11.39
C ARG A 38 0.45 9.58 11.30
N TYR A 39 1.38 9.33 10.39
CA TYR A 39 2.55 10.16 10.18
C TYR A 39 2.37 11.12 9.01
N PHE A 40 1.98 10.62 7.85
CA PHE A 40 1.85 11.42 6.63
C PHE A 40 0.61 12.30 6.65
N SER A 41 0.72 13.51 6.14
CA SER A 41 -0.45 14.30 5.75
C SER A 41 -1.20 13.61 4.60
N ALA A 42 -2.43 14.01 4.33
CA ALA A 42 -3.22 13.46 3.23
C ALA A 42 -2.53 13.61 1.86
N ALA A 43 -1.83 14.73 1.65
CA ALA A 43 -1.09 14.98 0.42
C ALA A 43 0.14 14.06 0.30
N GLU A 44 0.95 13.95 1.34
CA GLU A 44 2.10 13.05 1.38
C GLU A 44 1.67 11.59 1.22
N PHE A 45 0.57 11.19 1.85
CA PHE A 45 0.03 9.84 1.71
C PHE A 45 -0.46 9.56 0.29
N SER A 46 -1.02 10.56 -0.40
CA SER A 46 -1.35 10.46 -1.83
C SER A 46 -0.12 10.28 -2.70
N PHE A 47 1.00 10.94 -2.36
CA PHE A 47 2.29 10.70 -3.00
C PHE A 47 2.73 9.25 -2.84
N ILE A 48 2.73 8.73 -1.60
CA ILE A 48 3.11 7.34 -1.32
C ILE A 48 2.24 6.35 -2.10
N HIS A 49 0.91 6.57 -2.14
CA HIS A 49 0.01 5.75 -2.94
C HIS A 49 0.40 5.70 -4.42
N ALA A 50 0.63 6.87 -5.02
CA ALA A 50 1.03 6.96 -6.42
C ALA A 50 2.37 6.28 -6.68
N ALA A 51 3.36 6.52 -5.82
CA ALA A 51 4.70 5.97 -5.97
C ALA A 51 4.73 4.44 -5.86
N VAL A 52 4.11 3.85 -4.83
CA VAL A 52 4.11 2.39 -4.66
C VAL A 52 3.33 1.67 -5.76
N ALA A 53 2.28 2.30 -6.31
CA ALA A 53 1.53 1.78 -7.46
C ALA A 53 2.40 1.67 -8.73
N ARG A 54 3.40 2.54 -8.87
CA ARG A 54 4.36 2.47 -9.99
C ARG A 54 5.47 1.48 -9.72
N LEU A 55 5.92 1.35 -8.45
CA LEU A 55 7.01 0.44 -8.08
C LEU A 55 6.60 -1.03 -8.16
N ILE A 56 5.40 -1.37 -7.69
CA ILE A 56 4.84 -2.73 -7.78
C ILE A 56 3.38 -2.62 -8.26
N PRO A 57 3.15 -2.55 -9.56
CA PRO A 57 1.80 -2.53 -10.12
C PRO A 57 1.12 -3.90 -9.98
N SER A 58 -0.22 -3.90 -10.01
CA SER A 58 -1.00 -5.13 -10.19
C SER A 58 -0.93 -5.59 -11.62
N ASP A 59 -0.72 -6.89 -11.85
CA ASP A 59 -0.69 -7.52 -13.16
C ASP A 59 -1.20 -8.96 -13.12
N ASP A 60 -1.08 -9.68 -14.23
CA ASP A 60 -1.51 -11.08 -14.34
C ASP A 60 -0.71 -12.04 -13.43
N THR A 61 0.42 -11.59 -12.88
CA THR A 61 1.28 -12.38 -11.98
C THR A 61 0.76 -12.33 -10.55
N GLY A 62 0.19 -11.20 -10.13
CA GLY A 62 -0.34 -11.06 -8.78
C GLY A 62 -0.77 -9.64 -8.39
N PRO A 63 -1.17 -9.48 -7.13
CA PRO A 63 -1.63 -8.21 -6.60
C PRO A 63 -0.51 -7.17 -6.55
N GLY A 64 -0.85 -5.91 -6.78
CA GLY A 64 0.06 -4.78 -6.65
C GLY A 64 0.23 -4.30 -5.19
N ALA A 65 1.16 -3.36 -5.01
CA ALA A 65 1.44 -2.78 -3.69
C ALA A 65 0.22 -2.10 -3.05
N LEU A 66 -0.67 -1.50 -3.85
CA LEU A 66 -1.89 -0.86 -3.33
C LEU A 66 -2.88 -1.87 -2.77
N GLU A 67 -3.09 -2.99 -3.46
CA GLU A 67 -4.01 -4.04 -3.06
C GLU A 67 -3.55 -4.74 -1.78
N LEU A 68 -2.24 -4.74 -1.55
CA LEU A 68 -1.63 -5.29 -0.34
C LEU A 68 -1.41 -4.26 0.79
N ASP A 69 -2.05 -3.08 0.72
CA ASP A 69 -1.98 -2.03 1.73
C ASP A 69 -0.54 -1.57 2.09
N VAL A 70 0.42 -1.65 1.14
CA VAL A 70 1.82 -1.21 1.34
C VAL A 70 1.94 0.24 1.83
N PRO A 71 1.12 1.22 1.36
CA PRO A 71 1.13 2.57 1.92
C PRO A 71 0.89 2.61 3.42
N VAL A 72 0.01 1.74 3.93
CA VAL A 72 -0.28 1.62 5.37
C VAL A 72 0.94 1.12 6.13
N PHE A 73 1.66 0.14 5.58
CA PHE A 73 2.91 -0.34 6.14
C PHE A 73 3.93 0.80 6.26
N ILE A 74 4.16 1.56 5.18
CA ILE A 74 5.14 2.65 5.18
C ILE A 74 4.78 3.72 6.21
N ASP A 75 3.50 4.11 6.31
CA ASP A 75 3.05 5.09 7.30
C ASP A 75 3.29 4.59 8.74
N ARG A 76 2.98 3.32 9.03
CA ARG A 76 3.24 2.71 10.34
C ARG A 76 4.73 2.64 10.65
N GLN A 77 5.57 2.35 9.65
CA GLN A 77 7.03 2.35 9.83
C GLN A 77 7.57 3.72 10.23
N MET A 78 7.00 4.81 9.72
CA MET A 78 7.40 6.16 10.09
C MET A 78 7.07 6.51 11.56
N GLU A 79 6.07 5.86 12.15
CA GLU A 79 5.76 6.01 13.59
C GLU A 79 6.51 5.01 14.49
N SER A 80 7.18 4.03 13.91
CA SER A 80 7.93 3.01 14.65
C SER A 80 9.34 3.47 15.04
N GLU A 81 10.07 2.59 15.76
CA GLU A 81 11.50 2.79 16.07
C GLU A 81 12.36 2.99 14.80
N PHE A 82 11.98 2.39 13.67
CA PHE A 82 12.64 2.59 12.38
C PHE A 82 12.52 4.04 11.91
N GLY A 83 11.33 4.60 11.87
CA GLY A 83 11.10 5.98 11.43
C GLY A 83 11.88 7.00 12.26
N HIS A 84 12.04 6.75 13.55
CA HIS A 84 12.80 7.58 14.48
C HIS A 84 14.30 7.27 14.51
N ALA A 85 14.78 6.30 13.74
CA ALA A 85 16.16 5.80 13.79
C ALA A 85 16.60 5.41 15.23
N ALA A 86 15.67 4.91 16.07
CA ALA A 86 15.89 4.74 17.50
C ALA A 86 17.01 3.74 17.85
N ARG A 87 17.31 2.82 16.92
CA ARG A 87 18.39 1.82 17.06
C ARG A 87 19.60 2.11 16.19
N TRP A 88 19.64 3.28 15.54
CA TRP A 88 20.75 3.66 14.68
C TRP A 88 21.73 4.55 15.41
N TYR A 89 22.99 4.49 14.99
CA TYR A 89 23.99 5.41 15.49
C TYR A 89 23.84 6.77 14.79
N MET A 90 23.21 7.71 15.47
CA MET A 90 22.85 9.03 14.93
C MET A 90 23.66 10.16 15.56
N GLN A 91 24.94 9.91 15.90
CA GLN A 91 25.86 10.95 16.41
C GLN A 91 26.87 11.33 15.34
N GLY A 92 27.03 12.66 15.18
CA GLY A 92 28.05 13.19 14.25
C GLY A 92 29.49 13.03 14.76
N PRO A 93 30.48 13.39 13.92
CA PRO A 93 30.32 14.06 12.63
C PRO A 93 29.82 13.14 11.53
N PHE A 94 28.87 13.63 10.72
CA PHE A 94 28.40 12.92 9.53
C PHE A 94 29.27 13.30 8.34
N THR A 95 29.86 12.29 7.66
CA THR A 95 30.73 12.49 6.51
C THR A 95 30.28 11.57 5.36
N GLN A 96 30.56 11.98 4.14
CA GLN A 96 30.43 11.06 3.02
C GLN A 96 31.42 9.90 3.20
N ALA A 97 30.88 8.67 3.14
CA ALA A 97 31.65 7.46 3.32
C ALA A 97 31.30 6.46 2.21
N ALA A 98 32.14 5.43 2.06
CA ALA A 98 31.84 4.35 1.13
C ALA A 98 30.55 3.60 1.56
N PRO A 99 29.76 3.06 0.61
CA PRO A 99 28.45 2.42 0.90
C PRO A 99 28.51 1.30 1.95
N GLN A 100 29.66 0.66 2.10
CA GLN A 100 29.89 -0.41 3.09
C GLN A 100 29.76 0.05 4.55
N PHE A 101 29.88 1.34 4.80
CA PHE A 101 29.70 1.92 6.15
C PHE A 101 28.23 2.21 6.49
N GLY A 102 27.30 1.91 5.57
CA GLY A 102 25.88 2.10 5.79
C GLY A 102 25.44 3.56 5.75
N TYR A 103 24.29 3.82 6.36
CA TYR A 103 23.65 5.14 6.33
C TYR A 103 24.46 6.18 7.12
N GLN A 104 24.85 7.26 6.47
CA GLN A 104 25.70 8.31 7.00
C GLN A 104 25.07 9.71 6.89
N SER A 105 23.81 9.83 7.29
CA SER A 105 23.10 11.12 7.33
C SER A 105 22.58 11.45 8.71
N ARG A 106 22.43 12.76 8.97
CA ARG A 106 21.78 13.25 10.18
C ARG A 106 20.26 13.06 10.22
N LEU A 107 19.67 12.81 9.04
CA LEU A 107 18.22 12.69 8.91
C LEU A 107 17.75 11.31 9.37
N THR A 108 16.67 11.27 10.10
CA THR A 108 15.93 10.02 10.36
C THR A 108 15.13 9.60 9.13
N PRO A 109 14.74 8.32 8.98
CA PRO A 109 13.92 7.88 7.86
C PRO A 109 12.68 8.73 7.63
N ARG A 110 11.96 9.10 8.70
CA ARG A 110 10.77 9.96 8.61
C ARG A 110 11.08 11.36 8.07
N GLU A 111 12.23 11.93 8.40
CA GLU A 111 12.67 13.22 7.86
C GLU A 111 13.07 13.10 6.40
N VAL A 112 13.74 12.01 6.00
CA VAL A 112 14.05 11.72 4.59
C VAL A 112 12.78 11.67 3.76
N TYR A 113 11.74 10.96 4.23
CA TYR A 113 10.45 10.90 3.52
C TYR A 113 9.81 12.28 3.38
N ARG A 114 9.75 13.05 4.46
CA ARG A 114 9.10 14.37 4.44
C ARG A 114 9.78 15.33 3.49
N LEU A 115 11.11 15.41 3.55
CA LEU A 115 11.88 16.26 2.65
C LEU A 115 11.84 15.75 1.21
N GLY A 116 12.03 14.45 1.00
CA GLY A 116 12.02 13.86 -0.33
C GLY A 116 10.69 14.03 -1.07
N ILE A 117 9.56 13.86 -0.37
CA ILE A 117 8.23 14.12 -0.94
C ILE A 117 8.07 15.60 -1.29
N ALA A 118 8.43 16.49 -0.38
CA ALA A 118 8.28 17.95 -0.59
C ALA A 118 9.12 18.45 -1.78
N GLU A 119 10.37 18.00 -1.90
CA GLU A 119 11.27 18.36 -3.01
C GLU A 119 10.77 17.77 -4.34
N THR A 120 10.30 16.51 -4.33
CA THR A 120 9.74 15.88 -5.54
C THR A 120 8.48 16.62 -6.00
N ASP A 121 7.56 16.94 -5.11
CA ASP A 121 6.33 17.68 -5.45
C ASP A 121 6.64 19.10 -5.94
N THR A 122 7.63 19.77 -5.35
CA THR A 122 8.08 21.10 -5.81
C THR A 122 8.62 21.02 -7.24
N LEU A 123 9.45 20.02 -7.54
CA LEU A 123 9.98 19.80 -8.86
C LEU A 123 8.88 19.45 -9.87
N CYS A 124 7.94 18.58 -9.50
CA CYS A 124 6.82 18.20 -10.35
C CYS A 124 5.90 19.40 -10.64
N ALA A 125 5.62 20.21 -9.64
CA ALA A 125 4.82 21.43 -9.80
C ALA A 125 5.50 22.43 -10.77
N ALA A 126 6.82 22.60 -10.67
CA ALA A 126 7.59 23.49 -11.55
C ALA A 126 7.66 22.98 -13.00
N ARG A 127 7.77 21.67 -13.22
CA ARG A 127 7.95 21.09 -14.56
C ARG A 127 6.64 20.74 -15.25
N HIS A 128 5.64 20.28 -14.50
CA HIS A 128 4.39 19.70 -15.02
C HIS A 128 3.13 20.45 -14.55
N GLY A 129 3.26 21.46 -13.68
CA GLY A 129 2.12 22.21 -13.13
C GLY A 129 1.27 21.47 -12.10
N ASN A 130 1.71 20.29 -11.66
CA ASN A 130 1.00 19.46 -10.68
C ASN A 130 2.00 18.73 -9.78
N ASN A 131 1.57 18.33 -8.56
CA ASN A 131 2.32 17.43 -7.72
C ASN A 131 2.38 16.00 -8.30
N PHE A 132 3.37 15.23 -7.87
CA PHE A 132 3.67 13.88 -8.35
C PHE A 132 2.43 12.97 -8.43
N ALA A 133 1.61 12.94 -7.38
CA ALA A 133 0.42 12.09 -7.33
C ALA A 133 -0.63 12.39 -8.43
N LYS A 134 -0.57 13.56 -9.05
CA LYS A 134 -1.50 13.98 -10.11
C LYS A 134 -0.92 13.89 -11.52
N LEU A 135 0.33 13.45 -11.64
CA LEU A 135 0.97 13.24 -12.94
C LEU A 135 0.40 12.01 -13.64
N SER A 136 0.62 11.92 -14.94
CA SER A 136 0.38 10.67 -15.69
C SER A 136 1.31 9.57 -15.18
N ASN A 137 0.90 8.30 -15.36
CA ASN A 137 1.74 7.15 -14.99
C ASN A 137 3.13 7.23 -15.66
N LEU A 138 3.19 7.67 -16.90
CA LEU A 138 4.45 7.81 -17.64
C LEU A 138 5.35 8.87 -17.01
N ASP A 139 4.80 10.03 -16.66
CA ASP A 139 5.58 11.10 -16.01
C ASP A 139 6.03 10.69 -14.61
N GLN A 140 5.18 9.96 -13.86
CA GLN A 140 5.56 9.37 -12.57
C GLN A 140 6.74 8.41 -12.71
N ASP A 141 6.72 7.54 -13.70
CA ASP A 141 7.82 6.61 -13.99
C ASP A 141 9.12 7.36 -14.33
N VAL A 142 9.03 8.41 -15.15
CA VAL A 142 10.20 9.25 -15.48
C VAL A 142 10.80 9.87 -14.21
N VAL A 143 9.96 10.44 -13.33
CA VAL A 143 10.44 11.04 -12.08
C VAL A 143 11.07 9.99 -11.16
N LEU A 144 10.45 8.81 -10.98
CA LEU A 144 11.00 7.73 -10.17
C LEU A 144 12.33 7.22 -10.72
N HIS A 145 12.50 7.11 -12.04
CA HIS A 145 13.77 6.76 -12.65
C HIS A 145 14.84 7.82 -12.44
N GLN A 146 14.49 9.10 -12.48
CA GLN A 146 15.43 10.19 -12.19
C GLN A 146 15.90 10.17 -10.73
N LEU A 147 14.98 9.87 -9.79
CA LEU A 147 15.31 9.66 -8.37
C LEU A 147 16.29 8.48 -8.21
N ASP A 148 15.99 7.32 -8.82
CA ASP A 148 16.83 6.11 -8.73
C ASP A 148 18.25 6.35 -9.23
N ARG A 149 18.41 7.12 -10.30
CA ARG A 149 19.71 7.46 -10.86
C ARG A 149 20.44 8.59 -10.13
N GLY A 150 19.77 9.26 -9.18
CA GLY A 150 20.32 10.44 -8.51
C GLY A 150 20.52 11.64 -9.46
N GLU A 151 19.66 11.76 -10.47
CA GLU A 151 19.71 12.83 -11.47
C GLU A 151 19.00 14.12 -10.99
N LEU A 152 18.34 14.06 -9.83
CA LEU A 152 17.64 15.19 -9.23
C LEU A 152 18.45 15.79 -8.09
N GLU A 153 18.58 17.11 -8.11
CA GLU A 153 19.22 17.86 -7.04
C GLU A 153 18.15 18.38 -6.07
N PHE A 154 18.17 17.91 -4.83
CA PHE A 154 17.28 18.31 -3.75
C PHE A 154 18.01 19.12 -2.69
N ILE A 155 17.27 19.96 -1.97
CA ILE A 155 17.81 20.73 -0.86
C ILE A 155 17.57 20.00 0.44
N GLY A 156 18.64 19.67 1.17
CA GLY A 156 18.56 19.09 2.51
C GLY A 156 18.38 17.59 2.59
N VAL A 157 18.13 16.91 1.50
CA VAL A 157 18.07 15.45 1.40
C VAL A 157 18.70 14.99 0.09
N ASP A 158 19.36 13.84 0.08
CA ASP A 158 19.81 13.24 -1.16
C ASP A 158 18.65 12.52 -1.85
N ALA A 159 18.40 12.85 -3.13
CA ALA A 159 17.28 12.32 -3.91
C ALA A 159 17.33 10.79 -4.06
N LYS A 160 18.54 10.25 -4.27
CA LYS A 160 18.77 8.81 -4.38
C LYS A 160 18.51 8.10 -3.06
N THR A 161 18.97 8.66 -1.96
CA THR A 161 18.67 8.13 -0.61
C THR A 161 17.18 8.08 -0.35
N PHE A 162 16.43 9.12 -0.69
CA PHE A 162 14.97 9.11 -0.58
C PHE A 162 14.35 7.96 -1.40
N PHE A 163 14.77 7.79 -2.65
CA PHE A 163 14.27 6.70 -3.49
C PHE A 163 14.62 5.32 -2.95
N GLU A 164 15.83 5.14 -2.44
CA GLU A 164 16.26 3.87 -1.81
C GLU A 164 15.37 3.50 -0.62
N PHE A 165 15.04 4.45 0.25
CA PHE A 165 14.07 4.22 1.34
C PHE A 165 12.68 3.87 0.81
N LEU A 166 12.17 4.64 -0.15
CA LEU A 166 10.87 4.40 -0.76
C LEU A 166 10.77 3.00 -1.37
N ARG A 167 11.75 2.62 -2.19
CA ARG A 167 11.81 1.31 -2.84
C ARG A 167 11.95 0.18 -1.82
N THR A 168 12.88 0.31 -0.87
CA THR A 168 13.13 -0.71 0.14
C THR A 168 11.89 -0.93 1.00
N ASN A 169 11.30 0.13 1.54
CA ASN A 169 10.10 -0.01 2.36
C ASN A 169 8.87 -0.49 1.56
N THR A 170 8.81 -0.21 0.24
CA THR A 170 7.78 -0.78 -0.63
C THR A 170 7.92 -2.30 -0.72
N ILE A 171 9.14 -2.81 -0.96
CA ILE A 171 9.42 -4.26 -1.03
C ILE A 171 9.19 -4.91 0.34
N GLU A 172 9.67 -4.30 1.41
CA GLU A 172 9.45 -4.78 2.78
C GLU A 172 7.96 -4.89 3.10
N GLY A 173 7.17 -3.85 2.84
CA GLY A 173 5.72 -3.86 3.06
C GLY A 173 4.98 -4.86 2.18
N TYR A 174 5.47 -5.07 0.96
CA TYR A 174 4.91 -6.05 0.04
C TYR A 174 5.10 -7.49 0.51
N LEU A 175 6.23 -7.78 1.19
CA LEU A 175 6.61 -9.12 1.67
C LEU A 175 6.47 -9.29 3.18
N ALA A 176 6.07 -8.27 3.92
CA ALA A 176 5.94 -8.29 5.37
C ALA A 176 4.95 -9.35 5.86
N ASP A 177 5.08 -9.73 7.13
CA ASP A 177 3.96 -10.37 7.82
C ASP A 177 2.78 -9.38 7.90
N PRO A 178 1.55 -9.81 7.58
CA PRO A 178 0.37 -8.94 7.56
C PRO A 178 0.13 -8.15 8.86
N VAL A 179 0.62 -8.64 9.99
CA VAL A 179 0.53 -7.93 11.28
C VAL A 179 1.13 -6.53 11.25
N HIS A 180 2.09 -6.28 10.36
CA HIS A 180 2.74 -4.97 10.20
C HIS A 180 1.94 -3.99 9.32
N GLY A 181 0.87 -4.43 8.67
CA GLY A 181 -0.06 -3.58 7.91
C GLY A 181 0.12 -3.58 6.40
N GLY A 182 1.17 -4.24 5.89
CA GLY A 182 1.35 -4.56 4.47
C GLY A 182 0.98 -6.01 4.17
N ASN A 183 1.22 -6.45 2.93
CA ASN A 183 0.97 -7.84 2.49
C ASN A 183 -0.41 -8.36 2.92
N LYS A 184 -1.42 -7.55 2.74
CA LYS A 184 -2.80 -7.83 3.16
C LYS A 184 -3.25 -9.22 2.72
N HIS A 185 -3.85 -9.97 3.65
CA HIS A 185 -4.28 -11.35 3.44
C HIS A 185 -3.16 -12.29 2.96
N ALA A 186 -1.90 -11.95 3.28
CA ALA A 186 -0.71 -12.67 2.83
C ALA A 186 -0.68 -12.86 1.30
N GLY A 187 -1.13 -11.87 0.54
CA GLY A 187 -1.32 -11.97 -0.91
C GLY A 187 -0.02 -12.22 -1.67
N SER A 188 1.06 -11.52 -1.33
CA SER A 188 2.36 -11.76 -1.92
C SER A 188 2.94 -13.12 -1.55
N TRP A 189 2.71 -13.58 -0.31
CA TRP A 189 3.15 -14.90 0.13
C TRP A 189 2.46 -16.03 -0.63
N LYS A 190 1.16 -15.87 -0.90
CA LYS A 190 0.39 -16.81 -1.75
C LYS A 190 0.95 -16.86 -3.17
N MET A 191 1.24 -15.68 -3.73
CA MET A 191 1.82 -15.56 -5.07
C MET A 191 3.17 -16.28 -5.20
N ILE A 192 4.06 -16.12 -4.21
CA ILE A 192 5.41 -16.74 -4.25
C ILE A 192 5.48 -18.12 -3.61
N GLY A 193 4.39 -18.64 -3.05
CA GLY A 193 4.35 -19.94 -2.37
C GLY A 193 5.08 -19.94 -1.02
N PHE A 194 5.21 -18.79 -0.34
CA PHE A 194 5.82 -18.69 0.98
C PHE A 194 4.84 -19.12 2.07
N PRO A 195 5.18 -20.09 2.93
CA PRO A 195 4.23 -20.66 3.91
C PRO A 195 3.97 -19.78 5.13
N GLY A 196 4.75 -18.72 5.34
CA GLY A 196 4.69 -17.90 6.56
C GLY A 196 5.21 -18.64 7.79
N ALA A 197 4.59 -18.39 8.95
CA ALA A 197 4.98 -18.94 10.25
C ALA A 197 4.46 -20.39 10.44
N ARG A 198 4.95 -21.31 9.61
CA ARG A 198 4.52 -22.71 9.57
C ARG A 198 5.67 -23.67 9.96
N ALA A 199 5.59 -24.30 11.12
CA ALA A 199 6.56 -25.31 11.55
C ALA A 199 6.47 -26.62 10.75
N ASP A 200 5.28 -26.99 10.31
CA ASP A 200 5.02 -28.19 9.50
C ASP A 200 5.60 -28.13 8.08
N TYR A 201 6.06 -26.94 7.64
CA TYR A 201 6.79 -26.80 6.38
C TYR A 201 8.09 -27.63 6.34
N LEU A 202 8.69 -27.92 7.48
CA LEU A 202 9.92 -28.72 7.56
C LEU A 202 9.76 -30.10 6.90
N ASP A 203 8.57 -30.69 6.93
CA ASP A 203 8.27 -31.98 6.32
C ASP A 203 8.29 -31.93 4.78
N PHE A 204 8.30 -30.73 4.20
CA PHE A 204 8.27 -30.50 2.75
C PHE A 204 9.63 -30.14 2.18
N VAL A 205 10.59 -29.79 3.01
CA VAL A 205 11.94 -29.39 2.57
C VAL A 205 12.60 -30.52 1.80
N GLY A 206 13.08 -30.24 0.59
CA GLY A 206 13.73 -31.21 -0.27
C GLY A 206 12.81 -32.21 -1.00
N GLN A 207 11.49 -32.11 -0.83
CA GLN A 207 10.55 -33.04 -1.46
C GLN A 207 10.15 -32.65 -2.89
N ASN A 208 10.60 -31.48 -3.39
CA ASN A 208 10.29 -30.93 -4.71
C ASN A 208 8.78 -30.99 -5.06
N ARG A 209 7.93 -30.67 -4.10
CA ARG A 209 6.47 -30.55 -4.26
C ARG A 209 5.96 -29.26 -3.62
N PRO A 210 4.90 -28.65 -4.17
CA PRO A 210 4.30 -27.46 -3.59
C PRO A 210 3.81 -27.71 -2.16
N TYR A 211 3.93 -26.69 -1.30
CA TYR A 211 3.30 -26.70 0.01
C TYR A 211 1.80 -26.48 -0.15
N PRO A 212 0.92 -27.38 0.37
CA PRO A 212 -0.50 -27.36 0.01
C PRO A 212 -1.38 -26.45 0.87
N TYR A 213 -0.81 -25.84 1.92
CA TYR A 213 -1.61 -25.07 2.87
C TYR A 213 -1.43 -23.57 2.67
N GLU A 214 -2.48 -22.80 3.01
CA GLU A 214 -2.45 -21.34 3.00
C GLU A 214 -1.40 -20.79 3.97
N PRO A 215 -0.72 -19.68 3.61
CA PRO A 215 0.24 -19.03 4.49
C PRO A 215 -0.41 -18.55 5.79
N VAL A 216 0.39 -18.48 6.84
CA VAL A 216 -0.05 -18.07 8.17
C VAL A 216 0.93 -17.03 8.71
N GLY A 217 0.43 -15.86 9.14
CA GLY A 217 1.22 -14.86 9.85
C GLY A 217 1.57 -15.28 11.28
N VAL A 218 2.48 -14.54 11.93
CA VAL A 218 2.92 -14.85 13.31
C VAL A 218 1.79 -14.77 14.34
N MET A 219 0.71 -14.05 14.05
CA MET A 219 -0.49 -13.97 14.89
C MET A 219 -1.56 -15.01 14.53
N GLY A 220 -1.25 -15.93 13.62
CA GLY A 220 -2.19 -16.93 13.12
C GLY A 220 -2.89 -16.51 11.83
N LYS A 221 -4.00 -17.17 11.50
CA LYS A 221 -4.81 -16.79 10.32
C LYS A 221 -5.55 -15.48 10.60
N GLU A 222 -5.42 -14.54 9.69
CA GLU A 222 -6.35 -13.40 9.66
C GLU A 222 -7.74 -13.91 9.19
N ASN A 223 -8.76 -13.66 9.99
CA ASN A 223 -10.16 -13.94 9.65
C ASN A 223 -10.72 -12.83 8.75
#